data_4feeeb5704eebda4318ff08683cbaae7
#
_entry.id   4feeeb5704eebda4318ff08683cbaae7
#
_cell.length_a   1.000
_cell.length_b   1.000
_cell.length_c   1.000
_cell.angle_alpha   90.00
_cell.angle_beta   90.00
_cell.angle_gamma   90.00
#
_symmetry.space_group_name_H-M   'P 1'
#
loop_
_entity.id
_entity.type
_entity.pdbx_description
1 polymer ?
#
loop_
_entity_poly.entity_id
_entity_poly.type
_entity_poly.pdbx_seq_one_letter_code
_entity_poly.pdbx_strand_id
1 'polypeptide(L)'
;MKHLPGSSTHVAIACGGTGGHLFPGLAVGRELGARGARVTLLISPKEVDQAAVQGLTGIQTATLPAVGLQGRNYGAFLLGFGRAWQAARRLFTDRSIALRPPDAILGMGGFTAAPPMLAGRHLGAATFLHESNTIPGRANRLMARWTQEAFTGFDETVARLGRARVTCTGTPVRDTIAQLRHHRDSQAAKVCLGLDPAKPVLLITGGSQGARGLNQWVCTALSGLAAAAPDLQFIHLSGTPDHATVQAAHHPLGRRSVVRPFLQEMHLALAAADAVISRAGASSLAELAALQLPSILVPLPTAQDNHQFHNADALARSGAALLLQQSNPDPLRLQSAVLSLLQDSALRNSMQQALKQADRPDAASAIAESILEQLRQPFTQAIRRVASSRTLPTAHRWIPFKEAA
;
A
#
# COMPACT_ATOMS: atom_id res chain seq x y z
N MET A 1 -19.48 -24.19 13.06
CA MET A 1 -20.49 -24.49 12.01
C MET A 1 -19.79 -25.33 10.98
N LYS A 2 -20.31 -26.55 10.70
CA LYS A 2 -19.76 -27.47 9.68
C LYS A 2 -19.99 -26.86 8.29
N HIS A 3 -18.94 -26.77 7.47
CA HIS A 3 -19.06 -26.44 6.05
C HIS A 3 -20.05 -27.41 5.40
N LEU A 4 -21.13 -26.89 4.86
CA LEU A 4 -21.99 -27.65 3.96
C LEU A 4 -21.19 -27.89 2.67
N PRO A 5 -21.15 -29.12 2.13
CA PRO A 5 -20.52 -29.37 0.84
C PRO A 5 -21.22 -28.54 -0.24
N GLY A 6 -20.47 -27.67 -0.93
CA GLY A 6 -20.95 -26.81 -2.01
C GLY A 6 -21.00 -25.31 -1.73
N SER A 7 -20.70 -24.81 -0.51
CA SER A 7 -20.61 -23.37 -0.28
C SER A 7 -19.18 -22.86 -0.54
N SER A 8 -19.02 -21.95 -1.50
CA SER A 8 -17.73 -21.27 -1.74
C SER A 8 -17.28 -20.51 -0.50
N THR A 9 -15.99 -20.60 -0.16
CA THR A 9 -15.34 -19.79 0.90
C THR A 9 -15.61 -18.31 0.69
N HIS A 10 -16.02 -17.58 1.74
CA HIS A 10 -16.26 -16.15 1.68
C HIS A 10 -15.18 -15.37 2.43
N VAL A 11 -14.48 -14.50 1.74
CA VAL A 11 -13.45 -13.63 2.30
C VAL A 11 -13.86 -12.17 2.15
N ALA A 12 -13.90 -11.43 3.28
CA ALA A 12 -14.07 -10.00 3.27
C ALA A 12 -12.71 -9.30 3.35
N ILE A 13 -12.50 -8.23 2.57
CA ILE A 13 -11.24 -7.46 2.56
C ILE A 13 -11.54 -6.02 2.93
N ALA A 14 -11.04 -5.56 4.07
CA ALA A 14 -11.18 -4.19 4.55
C ALA A 14 -10.02 -3.34 4.01
N CYS A 15 -10.26 -2.63 2.90
CA CYS A 15 -9.24 -1.90 2.14
C CYS A 15 -9.57 -0.43 1.88
N GLY A 16 -10.65 0.11 2.46
CA GLY A 16 -11.05 1.50 2.25
C GLY A 16 -10.17 2.53 2.95
N GLY A 17 -10.20 3.75 2.42
CA GLY A 17 -9.60 4.94 3.04
C GLY A 17 -8.51 5.62 2.21
N THR A 18 -7.70 4.88 1.49
CA THR A 18 -6.66 5.41 0.57
C THR A 18 -6.36 4.41 -0.53
N GLY A 19 -5.92 4.90 -1.70
CA GLY A 19 -5.45 4.03 -2.79
C GLY A 19 -4.34 3.05 -2.37
N GLY A 20 -3.54 3.42 -1.37
CA GLY A 20 -2.48 2.57 -0.83
C GLY A 20 -2.97 1.28 -0.13
N HIS A 21 -4.22 1.24 0.32
CA HIS A 21 -4.85 0.04 0.88
C HIS A 21 -5.78 -0.64 -0.14
N LEU A 22 -6.46 0.16 -0.95
CA LEU A 22 -7.48 -0.32 -1.86
C LEU A 22 -6.90 -1.20 -2.98
N PHE A 23 -5.88 -0.70 -3.69
CA PHE A 23 -5.32 -1.44 -4.82
C PHE A 23 -4.64 -2.76 -4.42
N PRO A 24 -3.84 -2.82 -3.35
CA PRO A 24 -3.35 -4.09 -2.84
C PRO A 24 -4.47 -5.05 -2.42
N GLY A 25 -5.53 -4.52 -1.76
CA GLY A 25 -6.69 -5.33 -1.38
C GLY A 25 -7.46 -5.88 -2.58
N LEU A 26 -7.58 -5.08 -3.65
CA LEU A 26 -8.20 -5.50 -4.90
C LEU A 26 -7.39 -6.62 -5.58
N ALA A 27 -6.06 -6.50 -5.62
CA ALA A 27 -5.19 -7.53 -6.19
C ALA A 27 -5.33 -8.87 -5.45
N VAL A 28 -5.33 -8.86 -4.10
CA VAL A 28 -5.60 -10.07 -3.31
C VAL A 28 -7.02 -10.60 -3.56
N GLY A 29 -8.00 -9.70 -3.68
CA GLY A 29 -9.40 -10.08 -3.96
C GLY A 29 -9.56 -10.82 -5.27
N ARG A 30 -8.86 -10.41 -6.32
CA ARG A 30 -8.84 -11.09 -7.62
C ARG A 30 -8.20 -12.47 -7.54
N GLU A 31 -7.08 -12.59 -6.84
CA GLU A 31 -6.42 -13.87 -6.61
C GLU A 31 -7.29 -14.86 -5.83
N LEU A 32 -8.00 -14.39 -4.81
CA LEU A 32 -8.98 -15.20 -4.07
C LEU A 32 -10.15 -15.61 -4.97
N GLY A 33 -10.69 -14.69 -5.77
CA GLY A 33 -11.76 -14.95 -6.72
C GLY A 33 -11.37 -15.98 -7.79
N ALA A 34 -10.18 -15.86 -8.36
CA ALA A 34 -9.62 -16.82 -9.32
C ALA A 34 -9.48 -18.25 -8.74
N ARG A 35 -9.32 -18.35 -7.39
CA ARG A 35 -9.28 -19.63 -6.66
C ARG A 35 -10.66 -20.10 -6.16
N GLY A 36 -11.76 -19.47 -6.64
CA GLY A 36 -13.12 -19.87 -6.34
C GLY A 36 -13.70 -19.33 -5.03
N ALA A 37 -13.02 -18.42 -4.35
CA ALA A 37 -13.58 -17.76 -3.18
C ALA A 37 -14.55 -16.64 -3.58
N ARG A 38 -15.63 -16.48 -2.82
CA ARG A 38 -16.47 -15.29 -2.89
C ARG A 38 -15.78 -14.15 -2.15
N VAL A 39 -15.65 -13.00 -2.78
CA VAL A 39 -14.92 -11.85 -2.22
C VAL A 39 -15.85 -10.66 -2.04
N THR A 40 -15.75 -10.00 -0.89
CA THR A 40 -16.41 -8.73 -0.61
C THR A 40 -15.36 -7.69 -0.21
N LEU A 41 -15.19 -6.63 -1.01
CA LEU A 41 -14.35 -5.49 -0.66
C LEU A 41 -15.15 -4.52 0.20
N LEU A 42 -14.60 -4.18 1.35
CA LEU A 42 -15.14 -3.18 2.28
C LEU A 42 -14.37 -1.87 2.05
N ILE A 43 -15.02 -0.90 1.43
CA ILE A 43 -14.42 0.36 0.98
C ILE A 43 -14.99 1.54 1.77
N SER A 44 -14.35 2.70 1.64
CA SER A 44 -14.86 3.94 2.24
C SER A 44 -15.74 4.74 1.25
N PRO A 45 -16.52 5.73 1.75
CA PRO A 45 -17.33 6.58 0.88
C PRO A 45 -16.52 7.62 0.08
N LYS A 46 -15.19 7.61 0.15
CA LYS A 46 -14.35 8.55 -0.59
C LYS A 46 -14.43 8.31 -2.09
N GLU A 47 -14.47 9.39 -2.87
CA GLU A 47 -14.55 9.33 -4.33
C GLU A 47 -13.48 8.45 -4.96
N VAL A 48 -12.24 8.50 -4.45
CA VAL A 48 -11.12 7.69 -4.95
C VAL A 48 -11.37 6.20 -4.79
N ASP A 49 -12.01 5.77 -3.68
CA ASP A 49 -12.35 4.38 -3.45
C ASP A 49 -13.52 3.96 -4.34
N GLN A 50 -14.54 4.82 -4.47
CA GLN A 50 -15.72 4.56 -5.31
C GLN A 50 -15.35 4.47 -6.79
N ALA A 51 -14.53 5.40 -7.28
CA ALA A 51 -14.06 5.41 -8.68
C ALA A 51 -13.22 4.15 -9.02
N ALA A 52 -12.37 3.71 -8.10
CA ALA A 52 -11.49 2.56 -8.32
C ALA A 52 -12.22 1.21 -8.39
N VAL A 53 -13.46 1.13 -7.87
CA VAL A 53 -14.26 -0.10 -7.92
C VAL A 53 -15.37 -0.07 -8.98
N GLN A 54 -15.51 1.04 -9.70
CA GLN A 54 -16.46 1.14 -10.81
C GLN A 54 -16.10 0.14 -11.92
N GLY A 55 -17.12 -0.62 -12.38
CA GLY A 55 -16.92 -1.60 -13.45
C GLY A 55 -16.24 -2.91 -13.02
N LEU A 56 -15.96 -3.12 -11.73
CA LEU A 56 -15.44 -4.41 -11.26
C LEU A 56 -16.48 -5.51 -11.45
N THR A 57 -16.08 -6.60 -12.09
CA THR A 57 -16.89 -7.80 -12.25
C THR A 57 -16.39 -8.93 -11.35
N GLY A 58 -17.29 -9.75 -10.81
CA GLY A 58 -16.94 -10.93 -10.02
C GLY A 58 -16.54 -10.66 -8.56
N ILE A 59 -16.44 -9.40 -8.14
CA ILE A 59 -16.13 -9.01 -6.77
C ILE A 59 -17.25 -8.11 -6.23
N GLN A 60 -17.79 -8.45 -5.08
CA GLN A 60 -18.80 -7.64 -4.41
C GLN A 60 -18.14 -6.48 -3.67
N THR A 61 -18.79 -5.32 -3.65
CA THR A 61 -18.30 -4.15 -2.89
C THR A 61 -19.36 -3.71 -1.89
N ALA A 62 -18.91 -3.27 -0.71
CA ALA A 62 -19.77 -2.68 0.30
C ALA A 62 -19.09 -1.46 0.91
N THR A 63 -19.82 -0.36 1.00
CA THR A 63 -19.31 0.89 1.58
C THR A 63 -19.58 0.92 3.08
N LEU A 64 -18.52 1.13 3.86
CA LEU A 64 -18.60 1.31 5.31
C LEU A 64 -18.26 2.74 5.70
N PRO A 65 -18.84 3.27 6.81
CA PRO A 65 -18.47 4.58 7.31
C PRO A 65 -16.97 4.68 7.55
N ALA A 66 -16.34 5.74 7.03
CA ALA A 66 -14.93 5.98 7.25
C ALA A 66 -14.67 6.34 8.72
N VAL A 67 -13.64 5.73 9.30
CA VAL A 67 -13.18 6.02 10.66
C VAL A 67 -11.80 6.62 10.56
N GLY A 68 -11.65 7.86 11.01
CA GLY A 68 -10.37 8.56 11.07
C GLY A 68 -10.24 9.28 12.41
N LEU A 69 -9.07 9.19 13.03
CA LEU A 69 -8.75 10.02 14.18
C LEU A 69 -8.33 11.39 13.65
N GLN A 70 -9.25 12.36 13.67
CA GLN A 70 -8.95 13.76 13.33
C GLN A 70 -8.58 14.51 14.60
N GLY A 71 -7.31 14.91 14.71
CA GLY A 71 -6.80 15.61 15.87
C GLY A 71 -6.88 14.79 17.17
N ARG A 72 -7.32 15.44 18.28
CA ARG A 72 -7.43 14.83 19.61
C ARG A 72 -8.90 14.48 20.00
N ASN A 73 -9.83 14.45 19.04
CA ASN A 73 -11.24 14.17 19.32
C ASN A 73 -11.49 12.65 19.46
N TYR A 74 -11.12 12.10 20.60
CA TYR A 74 -11.29 10.67 20.89
C TYR A 74 -12.76 10.25 21.01
N GLY A 75 -13.65 11.15 21.47
CA GLY A 75 -15.09 10.88 21.59
C GLY A 75 -15.75 10.65 20.23
N ALA A 76 -15.50 11.55 19.27
CA ALA A 76 -15.99 11.39 17.90
C ALA A 76 -15.40 10.15 17.23
N PHE A 77 -14.12 9.83 17.49
CA PHE A 77 -13.48 8.62 17.00
C PHE A 77 -14.16 7.35 17.53
N LEU A 78 -14.43 7.26 18.84
CA LEU A 78 -15.09 6.10 19.44
C LEU A 78 -16.53 5.92 18.93
N LEU A 79 -17.29 7.02 18.77
CA LEU A 79 -18.63 6.98 18.18
C LEU A 79 -18.57 6.52 16.70
N GLY A 80 -17.65 7.06 15.92
CA GLY A 80 -17.43 6.64 14.53
C GLY A 80 -17.02 5.17 14.42
N PHE A 81 -16.14 4.72 15.32
CA PHE A 81 -15.71 3.33 15.40
C PHE A 81 -16.90 2.40 15.70
N GLY A 82 -17.72 2.72 16.69
CA GLY A 82 -18.92 1.97 17.05
C GLY A 82 -19.92 1.88 15.89
N ARG A 83 -20.16 3.01 15.19
CA ARG A 83 -21.03 3.03 13.99
C ARG A 83 -20.49 2.14 12.88
N ALA A 84 -19.20 2.23 12.58
CA ALA A 84 -18.56 1.40 11.56
C ALA A 84 -18.58 -0.09 11.91
N TRP A 85 -18.37 -0.43 13.20
CA TRP A 85 -18.49 -1.79 13.71
C TRP A 85 -19.91 -2.34 13.56
N GLN A 86 -20.93 -1.55 13.97
CA GLN A 86 -22.35 -1.93 13.82
C GLN A 86 -22.72 -2.10 12.33
N ALA A 87 -22.27 -1.20 11.47
CA ALA A 87 -22.54 -1.28 10.04
C ALA A 87 -21.93 -2.55 9.44
N ALA A 88 -20.68 -2.87 9.78
CA ALA A 88 -20.02 -4.10 9.33
C ALA A 88 -20.72 -5.35 9.86
N ARG A 89 -21.13 -5.35 11.16
CA ARG A 89 -21.86 -6.46 11.76
C ARG A 89 -23.21 -6.69 11.07
N ARG A 90 -23.98 -5.62 10.79
CA ARG A 90 -25.24 -5.71 10.05
C ARG A 90 -25.01 -6.29 8.66
N LEU A 91 -24.02 -5.77 7.93
CA LEU A 91 -23.65 -6.27 6.61
C LEU A 91 -23.37 -7.78 6.62
N PHE A 92 -22.67 -8.29 7.63
CA PHE A 92 -22.30 -9.70 7.75
C PHE A 92 -23.44 -10.60 8.25
N THR A 93 -24.49 -10.05 8.87
CA THR A 93 -25.61 -10.82 9.46
C THR A 93 -26.93 -10.64 8.72
N ASP A 94 -27.05 -9.62 7.89
CA ASP A 94 -28.30 -9.32 7.17
C ASP A 94 -28.48 -10.28 5.99
N ARG A 95 -29.47 -11.16 6.14
CA ARG A 95 -29.82 -12.15 5.10
C ARG A 95 -30.44 -11.51 3.86
N SER A 96 -31.02 -10.29 3.96
CA SER A 96 -31.62 -9.59 2.82
C SER A 96 -30.58 -9.08 1.84
N ILE A 97 -29.37 -8.82 2.31
CA ILE A 97 -28.22 -8.39 1.49
C ILE A 97 -27.49 -9.59 0.87
N ALA A 98 -27.93 -10.81 1.14
CA ALA A 98 -27.33 -12.08 0.70
C ALA A 98 -25.86 -12.26 1.08
N LEU A 99 -25.30 -11.41 1.94
CA LEU A 99 -23.96 -11.57 2.49
C LEU A 99 -24.04 -12.53 3.67
N ARG A 100 -23.38 -13.69 3.55
CA ARG A 100 -23.13 -14.55 4.70
C ARG A 100 -22.02 -13.96 5.53
N PRO A 101 -21.94 -14.25 6.85
CA PRO A 101 -20.74 -13.94 7.62
C PRO A 101 -19.51 -14.45 6.87
N PRO A 102 -18.43 -13.67 6.79
CA PRO A 102 -17.23 -14.12 6.12
C PRO A 102 -16.56 -15.25 6.90
N ASP A 103 -15.97 -16.21 6.19
CA ASP A 103 -15.11 -17.24 6.78
C ASP A 103 -13.76 -16.64 7.21
N ALA A 104 -13.29 -15.65 6.46
CA ALA A 104 -12.09 -14.87 6.78
C ALA A 104 -12.30 -13.38 6.53
N ILE A 105 -11.55 -12.55 7.26
CA ILE A 105 -11.44 -11.13 7.00
C ILE A 105 -9.97 -10.68 6.96
N LEU A 106 -9.59 -10.01 5.87
CA LEU A 106 -8.28 -9.41 5.68
C LEU A 106 -8.37 -7.90 5.85
N GLY A 107 -7.64 -7.33 6.80
CA GLY A 107 -7.45 -5.88 6.92
C GLY A 107 -6.21 -5.43 6.14
N MET A 108 -6.37 -4.48 5.23
CA MET A 108 -5.26 -3.91 4.46
C MET A 108 -4.55 -2.77 5.19
N GLY A 109 -4.96 -2.48 6.42
CA GLY A 109 -4.36 -1.47 7.27
C GLY A 109 -5.23 -0.24 7.53
N GLY A 110 -4.71 0.60 8.42
CA GLY A 110 -5.40 1.82 8.86
C GLY A 110 -6.53 1.59 9.86
N PHE A 111 -7.02 2.69 10.45
CA PHE A 111 -8.11 2.63 11.42
C PHE A 111 -9.44 2.19 10.80
N THR A 112 -9.62 2.37 9.49
CA THR A 112 -10.84 1.95 8.77
C THR A 112 -11.00 0.43 8.69
N ALA A 113 -9.91 -0.33 8.77
CA ALA A 113 -9.94 -1.79 8.74
C ALA A 113 -10.32 -2.41 10.11
N ALA A 114 -10.05 -1.73 11.21
CA ALA A 114 -10.23 -2.29 12.54
C ALA A 114 -11.70 -2.63 12.91
N PRO A 115 -12.71 -1.76 12.68
CA PRO A 115 -14.09 -2.07 13.00
C PRO A 115 -14.63 -3.31 12.25
N PRO A 116 -14.49 -3.44 10.92
CA PRO A 116 -14.96 -4.64 10.23
C PRO A 116 -14.18 -5.89 10.61
N MET A 117 -12.87 -5.81 10.87
CA MET A 117 -12.09 -6.94 11.37
C MET A 117 -12.60 -7.44 12.72
N LEU A 118 -12.91 -6.54 13.65
CA LEU A 118 -13.50 -6.90 14.94
C LEU A 118 -14.91 -7.48 14.79
N ALA A 119 -15.74 -6.93 13.87
CA ALA A 119 -17.07 -7.45 13.59
C ALA A 119 -17.00 -8.89 13.03
N GLY A 120 -16.13 -9.13 12.04
CA GLY A 120 -15.92 -10.46 11.47
C GLY A 120 -15.41 -11.46 12.52
N ARG A 121 -14.42 -11.07 13.31
CA ARG A 121 -13.91 -11.90 14.42
C ARG A 121 -14.99 -12.26 15.42
N HIS A 122 -15.83 -11.31 15.81
CA HIS A 122 -16.96 -11.56 16.72
C HIS A 122 -17.94 -12.60 16.16
N LEU A 123 -18.07 -12.66 14.85
CA LEU A 123 -18.90 -13.64 14.13
C LEU A 123 -18.16 -14.96 13.81
N GLY A 124 -16.93 -15.13 14.28
CA GLY A 124 -16.13 -16.35 14.11
C GLY A 124 -15.25 -16.39 12.87
N ALA A 125 -15.12 -15.29 12.12
CA ALA A 125 -14.21 -15.22 10.97
C ALA A 125 -12.74 -15.33 11.39
N ALA A 126 -11.95 -16.04 10.60
CA ALA A 126 -10.49 -16.00 10.65
C ALA A 126 -9.99 -14.59 10.30
N THR A 127 -9.00 -14.06 11.03
CA THR A 127 -8.57 -12.67 10.85
C THR A 127 -7.13 -12.60 10.37
N PHE A 128 -6.92 -11.80 9.32
CA PHE A 128 -5.64 -11.56 8.67
C PHE A 128 -5.39 -10.08 8.54
N LEU A 129 -4.12 -9.69 8.47
CA LEU A 129 -3.71 -8.30 8.38
C LEU A 129 -2.61 -8.15 7.35
N HIS A 130 -2.62 -7.07 6.57
CA HIS A 130 -1.49 -6.64 5.76
C HIS A 130 -0.96 -5.29 6.27
N GLU A 131 0.37 -5.18 6.45
CA GLU A 131 1.07 -3.94 6.73
C GLU A 131 2.07 -3.65 5.62
N SER A 132 1.81 -2.61 4.87
CA SER A 132 2.65 -2.25 3.73
C SER A 132 3.93 -1.51 4.10
N ASN A 133 3.97 -0.81 5.25
CA ASN A 133 5.09 0.07 5.62
C ASN A 133 6.13 -0.65 6.48
N THR A 134 7.36 -0.15 6.45
CA THR A 134 8.45 -0.59 7.34
C THR A 134 8.15 -0.33 8.82
N ILE A 135 7.49 0.79 9.13
CA ILE A 135 7.00 1.10 10.47
C ILE A 135 5.51 0.80 10.53
N PRO A 136 5.08 -0.24 11.26
CA PRO A 136 3.68 -0.59 11.35
C PRO A 136 2.84 0.53 11.96
N GLY A 137 1.70 0.81 11.34
CA GLY A 137 0.73 1.75 11.89
C GLY A 137 0.20 1.33 13.26
N ARG A 138 -0.21 2.30 14.10
CA ARG A 138 -0.71 2.02 15.47
C ARG A 138 -1.89 1.05 15.49
N ALA A 139 -2.82 1.20 14.54
CA ALA A 139 -3.95 0.29 14.40
C ALA A 139 -3.48 -1.13 14.07
N ASN A 140 -2.53 -1.27 13.15
CA ASN A 140 -2.01 -2.56 12.72
C ASN A 140 -1.24 -3.26 13.84
N ARG A 141 -0.42 -2.53 14.63
CA ARG A 141 0.23 -3.07 15.84
C ARG A 141 -0.76 -3.63 16.86
N LEU A 142 -1.92 -2.97 17.01
CA LEU A 142 -2.98 -3.46 17.90
C LEU A 142 -3.67 -4.69 17.31
N MET A 143 -4.07 -4.63 16.04
CA MET A 143 -4.77 -5.73 15.36
C MET A 143 -3.91 -6.99 15.24
N ALA A 144 -2.62 -6.86 15.00
CA ALA A 144 -1.69 -7.98 14.90
C ALA A 144 -1.67 -8.88 16.16
N ARG A 145 -2.05 -8.35 17.34
CA ARG A 145 -2.08 -9.14 18.58
C ARG A 145 -3.13 -10.25 18.60
N TRP A 146 -4.12 -10.17 17.73
CA TRP A 146 -5.25 -11.10 17.69
C TRP A 146 -5.60 -11.60 16.28
N THR A 147 -4.79 -11.26 15.26
CA THR A 147 -4.87 -11.89 13.94
C THR A 147 -4.19 -13.25 13.93
N GLN A 148 -4.64 -14.15 13.08
CA GLN A 148 -4.00 -15.46 12.87
C GLN A 148 -2.67 -15.31 12.15
N GLU A 149 -2.62 -14.43 11.16
CA GLU A 149 -1.40 -14.10 10.45
C GLU A 149 -1.41 -12.65 10.00
N ALA A 150 -0.24 -12.03 10.01
CA ALA A 150 0.01 -10.73 9.44
C ALA A 150 1.01 -10.86 8.28
N PHE A 151 0.71 -10.21 7.17
CA PHE A 151 1.56 -10.12 6.00
C PHE A 151 2.24 -8.76 5.97
N THR A 152 3.51 -8.70 5.56
CA THR A 152 4.25 -7.44 5.54
C THR A 152 4.82 -7.11 4.16
N GLY A 153 4.91 -5.82 3.87
CA GLY A 153 5.53 -5.30 2.65
C GLY A 153 7.05 -5.32 2.70
N PHE A 154 7.64 -5.29 3.91
CA PHE A 154 9.09 -5.23 4.13
C PHE A 154 9.51 -6.25 5.17
N ASP A 155 10.70 -6.82 5.00
CA ASP A 155 11.27 -7.80 5.94
C ASP A 155 11.51 -7.19 7.33
N GLU A 156 11.92 -5.91 7.40
CA GLU A 156 12.16 -5.21 8.67
C GLU A 156 10.88 -5.03 9.51
N THR A 157 9.70 -5.16 8.88
CA THR A 157 8.42 -5.03 9.58
C THR A 157 8.06 -6.26 10.38
N VAL A 158 8.59 -7.43 10.00
CA VAL A 158 8.29 -8.72 10.64
C VAL A 158 8.55 -8.66 12.15
N ALA A 159 9.73 -8.20 12.55
CA ALA A 159 10.11 -8.10 13.96
C ALA A 159 9.30 -7.06 14.76
N ARG A 160 8.61 -6.13 14.08
CA ARG A 160 7.88 -5.01 14.69
C ARG A 160 6.41 -5.28 14.98
N LEU A 161 5.84 -6.37 14.44
CA LEU A 161 4.41 -6.71 14.63
C LEU A 161 4.14 -7.62 15.83
N GLY A 162 5.16 -8.11 16.52
CA GLY A 162 5.04 -8.76 17.82
C GLY A 162 4.60 -10.22 17.76
N ARG A 163 3.45 -10.58 18.38
CA ARG A 163 3.09 -11.99 18.68
C ARG A 163 2.34 -12.72 17.56
N ALA A 164 1.98 -12.08 16.47
CA ALA A 164 1.33 -12.74 15.33
C ALA A 164 2.32 -13.64 14.58
N ARG A 165 1.80 -14.66 13.90
CA ARG A 165 2.55 -15.24 12.79
C ARG A 165 2.71 -14.16 11.74
N VAL A 166 3.93 -13.82 11.37
CA VAL A 166 4.22 -12.74 10.42
C VAL A 166 5.01 -13.31 9.25
N THR A 167 4.52 -13.05 8.04
CA THR A 167 5.16 -13.47 6.79
C THR A 167 5.41 -12.25 5.90
N CYS A 168 6.64 -12.03 5.46
CA CYS A 168 6.92 -11.00 4.47
C CYS A 168 6.55 -11.52 3.08
N THR A 169 5.44 -11.00 2.55
CA THR A 169 4.95 -11.33 1.19
C THR A 169 5.27 -10.24 0.18
N GLY A 170 5.66 -9.07 0.63
CA GLY A 170 5.66 -7.86 -0.17
C GLY A 170 4.28 -7.18 -0.17
N THR A 171 4.20 -6.03 -0.82
CA THR A 171 2.94 -5.30 -1.04
C THR A 171 2.38 -5.64 -2.41
N PRO A 172 1.15 -6.18 -2.51
CA PRO A 172 0.52 -6.45 -3.80
C PRO A 172 0.40 -5.20 -4.67
N VAL A 173 0.72 -5.32 -5.94
CA VAL A 173 0.58 -4.23 -6.92
C VAL A 173 -0.69 -4.42 -7.77
N ARG A 174 -1.14 -3.33 -8.40
CA ARG A 174 -2.29 -3.37 -9.34
C ARG A 174 -2.00 -4.30 -10.50
N ASP A 175 -3.02 -5.00 -11.01
CA ASP A 175 -2.88 -5.93 -12.13
C ASP A 175 -2.33 -5.25 -13.39
N THR A 176 -2.77 -4.00 -13.65
CA THR A 176 -2.25 -3.22 -14.78
C THR A 176 -0.74 -2.96 -14.67
N ILE A 177 -0.22 -2.85 -13.45
CA ILE A 177 1.23 -2.73 -13.20
C ILE A 177 1.91 -4.11 -13.25
N ALA A 178 1.26 -5.15 -12.70
CA ALA A 178 1.78 -6.51 -12.77
C ALA A 178 1.97 -6.99 -14.22
N GLN A 179 1.04 -6.65 -15.11
CA GLN A 179 1.13 -6.96 -16.54
C GLN A 179 2.32 -6.26 -17.22
N LEU A 180 2.64 -5.03 -16.82
CA LEU A 180 3.79 -4.29 -17.37
C LEU A 180 5.15 -4.91 -17.02
N ARG A 181 5.26 -5.79 -16.02
CA ARG A 181 6.50 -6.55 -15.74
C ARG A 181 6.99 -7.32 -16.96
N HIS A 182 6.06 -7.82 -17.76
CA HIS A 182 6.34 -8.69 -18.89
C HIS A 182 6.31 -7.95 -20.24
N HIS A 183 5.50 -6.90 -20.35
CA HIS A 183 5.24 -6.20 -21.60
C HIS A 183 5.18 -4.69 -21.40
N ARG A 184 6.30 -4.08 -21.03
CA ARG A 184 6.41 -2.63 -20.90
C ARG A 184 6.79 -2.00 -22.24
N ASP A 185 5.79 -1.47 -22.95
CA ASP A 185 6.02 -0.67 -24.16
C ASP A 185 6.10 0.82 -23.77
N SER A 186 7.33 1.28 -23.50
CA SER A 186 7.58 2.68 -23.12
C SER A 186 7.30 3.64 -24.28
N GLN A 187 7.58 3.24 -25.54
CA GLN A 187 7.39 4.10 -26.70
C GLN A 187 5.89 4.33 -26.96
N ALA A 188 5.09 3.26 -26.96
CA ALA A 188 3.64 3.39 -27.12
C ALA A 188 3.01 4.22 -25.99
N ALA A 189 3.46 4.04 -24.75
CA ALA A 189 2.98 4.83 -23.61
C ALA A 189 3.33 6.32 -23.74
N LYS A 190 4.53 6.66 -24.21
CA LYS A 190 4.93 8.05 -24.49
C LYS A 190 4.04 8.67 -25.57
N VAL A 191 3.80 7.96 -26.66
CA VAL A 191 2.90 8.41 -27.74
C VAL A 191 1.48 8.65 -27.23
N CYS A 192 0.92 7.72 -26.46
CA CYS A 192 -0.42 7.86 -25.85
C CYS A 192 -0.54 9.11 -24.96
N LEU A 193 0.57 9.52 -24.33
CA LEU A 193 0.61 10.72 -23.49
C LEU A 193 0.99 12.00 -24.26
N GLY A 194 1.19 11.93 -25.58
CA GLY A 194 1.54 13.05 -26.43
C GLY A 194 3.02 13.47 -26.33
N LEU A 195 3.88 12.55 -25.91
CA LEU A 195 5.32 12.74 -25.78
C LEU A 195 6.08 12.09 -26.94
N ASP A 196 7.31 12.55 -27.18
CA ASP A 196 8.21 11.98 -28.17
C ASP A 196 8.71 10.61 -27.68
N PRO A 197 8.47 9.51 -28.43
CA PRO A 197 8.86 8.16 -28.02
C PRO A 197 10.38 7.95 -27.90
N ALA A 198 11.18 8.73 -28.60
CA ALA A 198 12.64 8.60 -28.63
C ALA A 198 13.34 9.33 -27.47
N LYS A 199 12.64 10.20 -26.75
CA LYS A 199 13.23 11.05 -25.71
C LYS A 199 12.98 10.53 -24.29
N PRO A 200 13.91 10.79 -23.35
CA PRO A 200 13.75 10.38 -21.97
C PRO A 200 12.60 11.14 -21.28
N VAL A 201 11.94 10.47 -20.33
CA VAL A 201 10.81 11.00 -19.57
C VAL A 201 11.08 10.90 -18.08
N LEU A 202 10.95 12.03 -17.37
CA LEU A 202 10.93 12.11 -15.91
C LEU A 202 9.47 12.21 -15.43
N LEU A 203 9.05 11.21 -14.67
CA LEU A 203 7.75 11.22 -13.97
C LEU A 203 7.90 11.85 -12.59
N ILE A 204 7.05 12.81 -12.26
CA ILE A 204 6.97 13.43 -10.93
C ILE A 204 5.59 13.10 -10.34
N THR A 205 5.57 12.47 -9.16
CA THR A 205 4.32 12.11 -8.49
C THR A 205 4.38 12.27 -6.98
N GLY A 206 3.40 12.96 -6.44
CA GLY A 206 3.20 13.14 -4.99
C GLY A 206 2.20 12.15 -4.38
N GLY A 207 1.66 11.21 -5.17
CA GLY A 207 0.53 10.37 -4.81
C GLY A 207 -0.81 11.03 -5.15
N SER A 208 -1.93 10.37 -4.83
CA SER A 208 -3.30 10.76 -5.23
C SER A 208 -3.74 12.15 -4.75
N GLN A 209 -3.17 12.66 -3.68
CA GLN A 209 -3.51 13.98 -3.11
C GLN A 209 -2.56 15.10 -3.59
N GLY A 210 -1.56 14.77 -4.40
CA GLY A 210 -0.47 15.68 -4.72
C GLY A 210 0.50 15.90 -3.56
N ALA A 211 1.49 16.78 -3.74
CA ALA A 211 2.52 17.02 -2.73
C ALA A 211 3.12 18.42 -2.89
N ARG A 212 2.48 19.42 -2.31
CA ARG A 212 2.86 20.84 -2.47
C ARG A 212 4.37 21.11 -2.36
N GLY A 213 5.00 20.64 -1.28
CA GLY A 213 6.43 20.87 -1.08
C GLY A 213 7.32 20.18 -2.12
N LEU A 214 6.92 19.00 -2.61
CA LEU A 214 7.60 18.33 -3.72
C LEU A 214 7.39 19.13 -5.03
N ASN A 215 6.15 19.53 -5.31
CA ASN A 215 5.82 20.33 -6.50
C ASN A 215 6.64 21.62 -6.54
N GLN A 216 6.71 22.36 -5.43
CA GLN A 216 7.49 23.57 -5.31
C GLN A 216 8.98 23.31 -5.57
N TRP A 217 9.55 22.26 -4.94
CA TRP A 217 10.96 21.94 -5.14
C TRP A 217 11.29 21.59 -6.59
N VAL A 218 10.45 20.78 -7.23
CA VAL A 218 10.62 20.45 -8.67
C VAL A 218 10.49 21.69 -9.54
N CYS A 219 9.48 22.53 -9.31
CA CYS A 219 9.28 23.76 -10.10
C CYS A 219 10.49 24.72 -10.01
N THR A 220 11.13 24.82 -8.85
CA THR A 220 12.36 25.64 -8.73
C THR A 220 13.56 25.05 -9.45
N ALA A 221 13.64 23.74 -9.60
CA ALA A 221 14.73 23.06 -10.33
C ALA A 221 14.48 22.96 -11.84
N LEU A 222 13.25 23.24 -12.30
CA LEU A 222 12.77 22.87 -13.63
C LEU A 222 13.53 23.56 -14.77
N SER A 223 13.82 24.86 -14.64
CA SER A 223 14.58 25.61 -15.67
C SER A 223 16.01 25.08 -15.81
N GLY A 224 16.67 24.79 -14.69
CA GLY A 224 18.01 24.21 -14.69
C GLY A 224 18.02 22.78 -15.29
N LEU A 225 17.03 21.96 -14.98
CA LEU A 225 16.87 20.63 -15.58
C LEU A 225 16.65 20.71 -17.09
N ALA A 226 15.78 21.61 -17.54
CA ALA A 226 15.47 21.80 -18.97
C ALA A 226 16.66 22.31 -19.77
N ALA A 227 17.52 23.12 -19.16
CA ALA A 227 18.75 23.61 -19.76
C ALA A 227 19.84 22.54 -19.84
N ALA A 228 20.03 21.77 -18.75
CA ALA A 228 21.05 20.74 -18.65
C ALA A 228 20.70 19.45 -19.43
N ALA A 229 19.41 19.20 -19.67
CA ALA A 229 18.90 18.05 -20.43
C ALA A 229 17.82 18.52 -21.43
N PRO A 230 18.21 19.10 -22.60
CA PRO A 230 17.26 19.69 -23.56
C PRO A 230 16.25 18.70 -24.14
N ASP A 231 16.57 17.41 -24.18
CA ASP A 231 15.70 16.35 -24.66
C ASP A 231 14.79 15.76 -23.59
N LEU A 232 14.98 16.13 -22.32
CA LEU A 232 14.18 15.62 -21.22
C LEU A 232 12.71 16.09 -21.33
N GLN A 233 11.82 15.13 -21.23
CA GLN A 233 10.37 15.34 -21.14
C GLN A 233 9.87 15.06 -19.73
N PHE A 234 8.71 15.64 -19.40
CA PHE A 234 8.17 15.61 -18.05
C PHE A 234 6.72 15.13 -18.04
N ILE A 235 6.42 14.25 -17.11
CA ILE A 235 5.05 13.96 -16.67
C ILE A 235 4.96 14.41 -15.22
N HIS A 236 4.12 15.41 -14.89
CA HIS A 236 3.99 15.92 -13.53
C HIS A 236 2.55 15.78 -13.02
N LEU A 237 2.36 14.89 -12.06
CA LEU A 237 1.08 14.66 -11.38
C LEU A 237 1.02 15.51 -10.11
N SER A 238 0.47 16.72 -10.28
CA SER A 238 0.57 17.81 -9.31
C SER A 238 -0.38 17.69 -8.11
N GLY A 239 -1.47 16.94 -8.24
CA GLY A 239 -2.64 17.09 -7.37
C GLY A 239 -3.47 18.33 -7.76
N THR A 240 -4.77 18.28 -7.46
CA THR A 240 -5.71 19.35 -7.81
C THR A 240 -5.34 20.71 -7.20
N PRO A 241 -4.91 20.81 -5.92
CA PRO A 241 -4.64 22.10 -5.28
C PRO A 241 -3.51 22.91 -5.94
N ASP A 242 -2.49 22.24 -6.46
CA ASP A 242 -1.29 22.90 -7.00
C ASP A 242 -1.25 22.90 -8.53
N HIS A 243 -2.28 22.37 -9.19
CA HIS A 243 -2.27 22.14 -10.64
C HIS A 243 -1.96 23.39 -11.46
N ALA A 244 -2.67 24.50 -11.19
CA ALA A 244 -2.47 25.74 -11.92
C ALA A 244 -1.04 26.29 -11.79
N THR A 245 -0.46 26.23 -10.59
CA THR A 245 0.91 26.69 -10.30
C THR A 245 1.94 25.82 -11.03
N VAL A 246 1.77 24.50 -10.96
CA VAL A 246 2.69 23.57 -11.64
C VAL A 246 2.56 23.69 -13.16
N GLN A 247 1.35 23.82 -13.69
CA GLN A 247 1.12 24.02 -15.11
C GLN A 247 1.79 25.30 -15.62
N ALA A 248 1.67 26.41 -14.88
CA ALA A 248 2.34 27.66 -15.22
C ALA A 248 3.87 27.51 -15.24
N ALA A 249 4.47 26.80 -14.27
CA ALA A 249 5.91 26.55 -14.22
C ALA A 249 6.39 25.70 -15.42
N HIS A 250 5.57 24.75 -15.89
CA HIS A 250 5.88 23.91 -17.04
C HIS A 250 5.57 24.57 -18.40
N HIS A 251 4.83 25.67 -18.43
CA HIS A 251 4.39 26.33 -19.69
C HIS A 251 5.54 26.61 -20.65
N PRO A 252 6.73 27.10 -20.23
CA PRO A 252 7.85 27.34 -21.14
C PRO A 252 8.41 26.11 -21.85
N LEU A 253 8.12 24.90 -21.33
CA LEU A 253 8.58 23.63 -21.90
C LEU A 253 7.70 23.13 -23.06
N GLY A 254 6.50 23.70 -23.24
CA GLY A 254 5.59 23.37 -24.33
C GLY A 254 5.26 21.86 -24.34
N ARG A 255 5.37 21.24 -25.53
CA ARG A 255 5.04 19.81 -25.73
C ARG A 255 5.95 18.82 -24.99
N ARG A 256 7.06 19.26 -24.40
CA ARG A 256 7.93 18.42 -23.58
C ARG A 256 7.36 18.13 -22.19
N SER A 257 6.18 18.64 -21.89
CA SER A 257 5.62 18.53 -20.55
C SER A 257 4.13 18.20 -20.57
N VAL A 258 3.77 17.14 -19.85
CA VAL A 258 2.40 16.73 -19.56
C VAL A 258 2.13 16.97 -18.08
N VAL A 259 1.32 17.98 -17.76
CA VAL A 259 0.91 18.27 -16.38
C VAL A 259 -0.55 17.85 -16.21
N ARG A 260 -0.84 17.04 -15.17
CA ARG A 260 -2.20 16.62 -14.83
C ARG A 260 -2.40 16.74 -13.32
N PRO A 261 -3.59 17.09 -12.84
CA PRO A 261 -3.89 17.05 -11.40
C PRO A 261 -3.90 15.62 -10.88
N PHE A 262 -4.39 14.69 -11.70
CA PHE A 262 -4.49 13.26 -11.43
C PHE A 262 -4.49 12.50 -12.76
N LEU A 263 -3.99 11.28 -12.76
CA LEU A 263 -4.02 10.39 -13.91
C LEU A 263 -4.58 9.04 -13.48
N GLN A 264 -5.70 8.66 -14.07
CA GLN A 264 -6.37 7.40 -13.78
C GLN A 264 -5.55 6.22 -14.34
N GLU A 265 -5.01 6.43 -15.54
CA GLU A 265 -4.15 5.49 -16.25
C GLU A 265 -2.69 5.58 -15.79
N MET A 266 -2.46 5.48 -14.47
CA MET A 266 -1.12 5.57 -13.87
C MET A 266 -0.11 4.59 -14.49
N HIS A 267 -0.60 3.45 -15.01
CA HIS A 267 0.21 2.48 -15.72
C HIS A 267 0.87 3.06 -16.98
N LEU A 268 0.22 3.99 -17.69
CA LEU A 268 0.81 4.68 -18.84
C LEU A 268 1.96 5.60 -18.41
N ALA A 269 1.77 6.39 -17.34
CA ALA A 269 2.83 7.25 -16.83
C ALA A 269 4.05 6.47 -16.36
N LEU A 270 3.83 5.37 -15.65
CA LEU A 270 4.90 4.48 -15.18
C LEU A 270 5.57 3.73 -16.36
N ALA A 271 4.80 3.32 -17.37
CA ALA A 271 5.35 2.69 -18.55
C ALA A 271 6.22 3.67 -19.36
N ALA A 272 5.81 4.94 -19.50
CA ALA A 272 6.53 5.97 -20.22
C ALA A 272 7.81 6.46 -19.52
N ALA A 273 7.89 6.35 -18.19
CA ALA A 273 8.95 6.95 -17.39
C ALA A 273 10.31 6.24 -17.54
N ASP A 274 11.38 6.98 -17.71
CA ASP A 274 12.76 6.49 -17.64
C ASP A 274 13.37 6.71 -16.25
N ALA A 275 12.90 7.74 -15.51
CA ALA A 275 13.22 8.00 -14.12
C ALA A 275 12.01 8.58 -13.40
N VAL A 276 11.95 8.44 -12.08
CA VAL A 276 10.80 8.89 -11.28
C VAL A 276 11.25 9.71 -10.07
N ILE A 277 10.58 10.84 -9.81
CA ILE A 277 10.62 11.51 -8.51
C ILE A 277 9.29 11.20 -7.82
N SER A 278 9.34 10.59 -6.64
CA SER A 278 8.13 10.14 -5.95
C SER A 278 8.17 10.36 -4.44
N ARG A 279 6.99 10.50 -3.82
CA ARG A 279 6.83 10.22 -2.39
C ARG A 279 7.05 8.74 -2.11
N ALA A 280 7.41 8.42 -0.86
CA ALA A 280 7.76 7.06 -0.45
C ALA A 280 6.58 6.30 0.21
N GLY A 281 5.39 6.38 -0.40
CA GLY A 281 4.28 5.52 -0.02
C GLY A 281 4.55 4.06 -0.42
N ALA A 282 4.32 3.11 0.48
CA ALA A 282 4.70 1.71 0.30
C ALA A 282 4.17 1.08 -1.00
N SER A 283 2.91 1.36 -1.38
CA SER A 283 2.35 0.85 -2.64
C SER A 283 3.06 1.43 -3.87
N SER A 284 3.44 2.73 -3.84
CA SER A 284 4.22 3.33 -4.93
C SER A 284 5.60 2.69 -5.03
N LEU A 285 6.24 2.41 -3.90
CA LEU A 285 7.54 1.73 -3.90
C LEU A 285 7.47 0.31 -4.47
N ALA A 286 6.40 -0.43 -4.15
CA ALA A 286 6.16 -1.75 -4.73
C ALA A 286 5.95 -1.67 -6.26
N GLU A 287 5.23 -0.65 -6.76
CA GLU A 287 5.06 -0.42 -8.19
C GLU A 287 6.36 -0.04 -8.89
N LEU A 288 7.20 0.81 -8.27
CA LEU A 288 8.52 1.16 -8.78
C LEU A 288 9.45 -0.07 -8.83
N ALA A 289 9.43 -0.92 -7.80
CA ALA A 289 10.19 -2.16 -7.77
C ALA A 289 9.72 -3.13 -8.87
N ALA A 290 8.40 -3.30 -9.02
CA ALA A 290 7.80 -4.17 -10.03
C ALA A 290 8.21 -3.80 -11.46
N LEU A 291 8.40 -2.52 -11.74
CA LEU A 291 8.78 -2.01 -13.06
C LEU A 291 10.27 -1.69 -13.17
N GLN A 292 11.04 -1.93 -12.11
CA GLN A 292 12.48 -1.64 -12.04
C GLN A 292 12.79 -0.18 -12.44
N LEU A 293 11.96 0.77 -11.97
CA LEU A 293 12.05 2.17 -12.33
C LEU A 293 13.04 2.92 -11.43
N PRO A 294 14.18 3.40 -11.95
CA PRO A 294 15.11 4.21 -11.20
C PRO A 294 14.42 5.44 -10.60
N SER A 295 14.61 5.67 -9.30
CA SER A 295 13.82 6.66 -8.60
C SER A 295 14.58 7.49 -7.59
N ILE A 296 14.13 8.75 -7.46
CA ILE A 296 14.48 9.67 -6.38
C ILE A 296 13.29 9.72 -5.44
N LEU A 297 13.46 9.21 -4.24
CA LEU A 297 12.43 9.18 -3.21
C LEU A 297 12.54 10.42 -2.32
N VAL A 298 11.44 11.15 -2.22
CA VAL A 298 11.31 12.34 -1.39
C VAL A 298 10.21 12.09 -0.36
N PRO A 299 10.54 11.54 0.83
CA PRO A 299 9.55 11.24 1.86
C PRO A 299 8.74 12.47 2.28
N LEU A 300 7.45 12.26 2.61
CA LEU A 300 6.61 13.28 3.20
C LEU A 300 7.09 13.59 4.63
N PRO A 301 7.52 14.84 4.95
CA PRO A 301 8.08 15.16 6.27
C PRO A 301 7.09 14.99 7.43
N THR A 302 5.77 15.15 7.13
CA THR A 302 4.70 15.05 8.12
C THR A 302 4.05 13.65 8.16
N ALA A 303 4.68 12.65 7.55
CA ALA A 303 4.19 11.29 7.58
C ALA A 303 4.18 10.77 9.03
N GLN A 304 3.04 10.16 9.43
CA GLN A 304 2.88 9.63 10.78
C GLN A 304 4.00 8.63 11.12
N ASP A 305 4.57 8.74 12.32
CA ASP A 305 5.69 7.92 12.78
C ASP A 305 6.85 7.88 11.76
N ASN A 306 6.98 8.91 10.89
CA ASN A 306 7.98 9.07 9.83
C ASN A 306 8.09 7.86 8.88
N HIS A 307 6.98 7.11 8.68
CA HIS A 307 6.99 5.85 7.95
C HIS A 307 7.49 5.98 6.50
N GLN A 308 7.22 7.13 5.81
CA GLN A 308 7.72 7.30 4.45
C GLN A 308 9.25 7.43 4.39
N PHE A 309 9.87 8.08 5.39
CA PHE A 309 11.32 8.11 5.46
C PHE A 309 11.90 6.69 5.62
N HIS A 310 11.35 5.90 6.53
CA HIS A 310 11.82 4.54 6.75
C HIS A 310 11.59 3.63 5.54
N ASN A 311 10.49 3.80 4.81
CA ASN A 311 10.24 3.10 3.55
C ASN A 311 11.31 3.45 2.50
N ALA A 312 11.58 4.75 2.32
CA ALA A 312 12.59 5.24 1.37
C ALA A 312 14.00 4.79 1.75
N ASP A 313 14.33 4.87 3.04
CA ASP A 313 15.63 4.48 3.58
C ASP A 313 15.90 2.97 3.37
N ALA A 314 14.89 2.11 3.52
CA ALA A 314 15.02 0.69 3.23
C ALA A 314 15.43 0.42 1.78
N LEU A 315 14.81 1.10 0.80
CA LEU A 315 15.18 1.00 -0.61
C LEU A 315 16.53 1.67 -0.91
N ALA A 316 16.79 2.83 -0.31
CA ALA A 316 18.04 3.53 -0.55
C ALA A 316 19.27 2.75 -0.05
N ARG A 317 19.17 2.12 1.14
CA ARG A 317 20.26 1.28 1.68
C ARG A 317 20.55 0.04 0.84
N SER A 318 19.56 -0.49 0.13
CA SER A 318 19.75 -1.60 -0.81
C SER A 318 20.25 -1.13 -2.19
N GLY A 319 20.44 0.17 -2.41
CA GLY A 319 20.80 0.74 -3.70
C GLY A 319 19.62 0.82 -4.69
N ALA A 320 18.39 0.56 -4.26
CA ALA A 320 17.21 0.55 -5.11
C ALA A 320 16.60 1.93 -5.38
N ALA A 321 17.06 2.98 -4.71
CA ALA A 321 16.61 4.36 -4.92
C ALA A 321 17.63 5.38 -4.42
N LEU A 322 17.54 6.62 -4.90
CA LEU A 322 18.16 7.79 -4.26
C LEU A 322 17.18 8.39 -3.25
N LEU A 323 17.66 8.74 -2.07
CA LEU A 323 16.88 9.38 -1.01
C LEU A 323 17.23 10.86 -0.88
N LEU A 324 16.26 11.74 -1.11
CA LEU A 324 16.38 13.17 -0.85
C LEU A 324 15.37 13.62 0.21
N GLN A 325 15.80 14.42 1.17
CA GLN A 325 14.91 14.95 2.21
C GLN A 325 14.46 16.37 1.86
N GLN A 326 13.15 16.59 1.98
CA GLN A 326 12.52 17.90 1.70
C GLN A 326 12.84 18.97 2.77
N SER A 327 13.37 18.60 3.93
CA SER A 327 13.68 19.55 5.01
C SER A 327 14.69 20.64 4.61
N ASN A 328 15.52 20.37 3.62
CA ASN A 328 16.44 21.34 3.02
C ASN A 328 16.38 21.21 1.48
N PRO A 329 15.35 21.82 0.82
CA PRO A 329 15.13 21.66 -0.60
C PRO A 329 16.15 22.52 -1.37
N ASP A 330 17.19 21.89 -1.89
CA ASP A 330 18.18 22.48 -2.77
C ASP A 330 17.88 22.10 -4.23
N PRO A 331 17.52 23.07 -5.12
CA PRO A 331 17.25 22.79 -6.52
C PRO A 331 18.43 22.16 -7.27
N LEU A 332 19.67 22.54 -6.96
CA LEU A 332 20.87 22.01 -7.60
C LEU A 332 21.11 20.54 -7.21
N ARG A 333 20.82 20.18 -5.94
CA ARG A 333 20.90 18.79 -5.48
C ARG A 333 19.87 17.91 -6.18
N LEU A 334 18.64 18.40 -6.36
CA LEU A 334 17.61 17.68 -7.11
C LEU A 334 18.00 17.52 -8.57
N GLN A 335 18.50 18.60 -9.21
CA GLN A 335 18.98 18.59 -10.58
C GLN A 335 20.12 17.57 -10.75
N SER A 336 21.13 17.60 -9.90
CA SER A 336 22.26 16.65 -9.93
C SER A 336 21.77 15.19 -9.81
N ALA A 337 20.86 14.90 -8.90
CA ALA A 337 20.29 13.57 -8.73
C ALA A 337 19.50 13.10 -9.97
N VAL A 338 18.73 13.97 -10.61
CA VAL A 338 18.03 13.65 -11.86
C VAL A 338 19.01 13.39 -13.00
N LEU A 339 20.01 14.27 -13.17
CA LEU A 339 21.01 14.12 -14.22
C LEU A 339 21.85 12.84 -14.03
N SER A 340 22.19 12.48 -12.80
CA SER A 340 22.90 11.21 -12.54
C SER A 340 22.05 10.00 -12.97
N LEU A 341 20.74 9.98 -12.69
CA LEU A 341 19.86 8.91 -13.16
C LEU A 341 19.71 8.87 -14.69
N LEU A 342 19.80 10.01 -15.38
CA LEU A 342 19.63 10.07 -16.82
C LEU A 342 20.92 9.74 -17.58
N GLN A 343 22.09 10.11 -17.05
CA GLN A 343 23.38 10.06 -17.73
C GLN A 343 24.25 8.88 -17.32
N ASP A 344 24.15 8.44 -16.05
CA ASP A 344 24.96 7.32 -15.54
C ASP A 344 24.22 5.99 -15.74
N SER A 345 24.58 5.26 -16.78
CA SER A 345 23.99 3.95 -17.09
C SER A 345 24.39 2.88 -16.07
N ALA A 346 25.57 2.97 -15.45
CA ALA A 346 26.01 2.01 -14.45
C ALA A 346 25.16 2.16 -13.17
N LEU A 347 24.90 3.40 -12.74
CA LEU A 347 24.01 3.69 -11.62
C LEU A 347 22.60 3.15 -11.90
N ARG A 348 22.04 3.44 -13.08
CA ARG A 348 20.70 2.93 -13.45
C ARG A 348 20.64 1.41 -13.41
N ASN A 349 21.60 0.73 -14.02
CA ASN A 349 21.65 -0.73 -14.09
C ASN A 349 21.76 -1.34 -12.68
N SER A 350 22.61 -0.77 -11.82
CA SER A 350 22.74 -1.20 -10.43
C SER A 350 21.42 -1.04 -9.67
N MET A 351 20.77 0.13 -9.82
CA MET A 351 19.49 0.41 -9.17
C MET A 351 18.38 -0.51 -9.66
N GLN A 352 18.33 -0.81 -10.98
CA GLN A 352 17.38 -1.75 -11.56
C GLN A 352 17.55 -3.17 -11.00
N GLN A 353 18.78 -3.62 -10.82
CA GLN A 353 19.06 -4.93 -10.20
C GLN A 353 18.62 -4.96 -8.73
N ALA A 354 18.86 -3.90 -7.98
CA ALA A 354 18.40 -3.80 -6.60
C ALA A 354 16.87 -3.76 -6.51
N LEU A 355 16.17 -3.03 -7.40
CA LEU A 355 14.72 -3.00 -7.51
C LEU A 355 14.14 -4.38 -7.85
N LYS A 356 14.79 -5.12 -8.76
CA LYS A 356 14.41 -6.50 -9.11
C LYS A 356 14.47 -7.43 -7.90
N GLN A 357 15.48 -7.27 -7.03
CA GLN A 357 15.58 -8.03 -5.78
C GLN A 357 14.53 -7.63 -4.74
N ALA A 358 14.12 -6.37 -4.74
CA ALA A 358 13.08 -5.86 -3.85
C ALA A 358 11.67 -6.22 -4.31
N ASP A 359 11.44 -6.51 -5.60
CA ASP A 359 10.12 -6.89 -6.12
C ASP A 359 9.64 -8.22 -5.54
N ARG A 360 8.36 -8.30 -5.27
CA ARG A 360 7.65 -9.47 -4.78
C ARG A 360 6.45 -9.77 -5.70
N PRO A 361 6.68 -10.37 -6.88
CA PRO A 361 5.64 -10.55 -7.90
C PRO A 361 4.44 -11.37 -7.40
N ASP A 362 4.68 -12.32 -6.50
CA ASP A 362 3.68 -13.25 -6.00
C ASP A 362 2.95 -12.77 -4.74
N ALA A 363 3.13 -11.50 -4.34
CA ALA A 363 2.59 -10.98 -3.09
C ALA A 363 1.08 -11.24 -2.92
N ALA A 364 0.28 -10.96 -3.93
CA ALA A 364 -1.18 -11.18 -3.88
C ALA A 364 -1.52 -12.67 -3.82
N SER A 365 -0.86 -13.48 -4.62
CA SER A 365 -1.02 -14.93 -4.70
C SER A 365 -0.67 -15.61 -3.37
N ALA A 366 0.49 -15.26 -2.79
CA ALA A 366 0.96 -15.81 -1.51
C ALA A 366 0.01 -15.49 -0.35
N ILE A 367 -0.52 -14.25 -0.30
CA ILE A 367 -1.53 -13.86 0.70
C ILE A 367 -2.81 -14.68 0.51
N ALA A 368 -3.32 -14.80 -0.72
CA ALA A 368 -4.54 -15.54 -1.02
C ALA A 368 -4.40 -17.02 -0.67
N GLU A 369 -3.28 -17.62 -1.02
CA GLU A 369 -2.97 -19.02 -0.73
C GLU A 369 -2.90 -19.29 0.77
N SER A 370 -2.15 -18.47 1.53
CA SER A 370 -2.06 -18.61 3.00
C SER A 370 -3.43 -18.52 3.66
N ILE A 371 -4.28 -17.56 3.24
CA ILE A 371 -5.65 -17.44 3.78
C ILE A 371 -6.45 -18.71 3.52
N LEU A 372 -6.46 -19.20 2.27
CA LEU A 372 -7.25 -20.37 1.89
C LEU A 372 -6.74 -21.66 2.55
N GLU A 373 -5.44 -21.83 2.70
CA GLU A 373 -4.85 -22.99 3.40
C GLU A 373 -5.27 -23.03 4.86
N GLN A 374 -5.21 -21.89 5.56
CA GLN A 374 -5.61 -21.82 6.96
C GLN A 374 -7.10 -22.09 7.16
N LEU A 375 -7.94 -21.73 6.21
CA LEU A 375 -9.37 -22.04 6.25
C LEU A 375 -9.67 -23.52 5.98
N ARG A 376 -8.82 -24.22 5.23
CA ARG A 376 -8.92 -25.67 5.01
C ARG A 376 -8.49 -26.49 6.22
N GLN A 377 -7.58 -25.99 7.07
CA GLN A 377 -7.15 -26.70 8.27
C GLN A 377 -8.28 -26.65 9.31
N PRO A 378 -8.71 -27.80 9.89
CA PRO A 378 -9.78 -27.80 10.87
C PRO A 378 -9.37 -26.97 12.10
N PHE A 379 -10.27 -26.07 12.50
CA PHE A 379 -10.10 -25.08 13.59
C PHE A 379 -9.58 -25.68 14.91
N THR A 380 -9.73 -26.98 15.10
CA THR A 380 -9.28 -27.76 16.25
C THR A 380 -7.76 -27.84 16.42
N GLN A 381 -6.98 -27.71 15.34
CA GLN A 381 -5.51 -27.69 15.43
C GLN A 381 -4.96 -26.32 15.81
N ALA A 382 -5.64 -25.25 15.41
CA ALA A 382 -5.23 -23.88 15.77
C ALA A 382 -5.37 -23.63 17.28
N ILE A 383 -6.44 -24.12 17.90
CA ILE A 383 -6.64 -24.04 19.37
C ILE A 383 -5.61 -24.88 20.13
N ARG A 384 -5.26 -26.07 19.64
CA ARG A 384 -4.23 -26.91 20.26
C ARG A 384 -2.83 -26.30 20.18
N ARG A 385 -2.48 -25.60 19.09
CA ARG A 385 -1.17 -24.91 18.95
C ARG A 385 -1.06 -23.71 19.89
N VAL A 386 -2.13 -22.95 20.11
CA VAL A 386 -2.13 -21.83 21.08
C VAL A 386 -2.10 -22.34 22.53
N ALA A 387 -2.75 -23.46 22.81
CA ALA A 387 -2.71 -24.09 24.14
C ALA A 387 -1.35 -24.74 24.47
N SER A 388 -0.69 -25.36 23.49
CA SER A 388 0.63 -25.97 23.68
C SER A 388 1.80 -24.96 23.74
N SER A 389 1.62 -23.74 23.29
CA SER A 389 2.61 -22.67 23.47
C SER A 389 2.48 -21.92 24.81
N ARG A 390 1.46 -22.24 25.62
CA ARG A 390 1.30 -21.75 26.99
C ARG A 390 1.79 -22.81 27.96
N THR A 391 3.07 -23.16 27.97
CA THR A 391 3.72 -23.70 29.17
C THR A 391 3.79 -22.55 30.17
N LEU A 392 2.86 -22.56 31.11
CA LEU A 392 2.95 -21.74 32.33
C LEU A 392 4.29 -22.03 33.00
N PRO A 393 5.06 -21.03 33.42
CA PRO A 393 6.20 -21.25 34.31
C PRO A 393 5.64 -21.96 35.56
N THR A 394 6.24 -23.10 35.91
CA THR A 394 5.98 -23.82 37.13
C THR A 394 5.96 -22.89 38.33
N ALA A 395 4.87 -22.92 39.07
CA ALA A 395 4.67 -22.19 40.30
C ALA A 395 5.90 -22.30 41.22
N HIS A 396 6.58 -21.23 41.47
CA HIS A 396 7.55 -21.15 42.56
C HIS A 396 6.83 -21.44 43.87
N ARG A 397 7.24 -22.55 44.53
CA ARG A 397 6.86 -22.91 45.88
C ARG A 397 7.12 -21.73 46.81
N TRP A 398 6.07 -21.21 47.43
CA TRP A 398 6.18 -20.31 48.55
C TRP A 398 6.88 -21.03 49.72
N ILE A 399 8.02 -20.52 50.18
CA ILE A 399 8.65 -20.92 51.44
C ILE A 399 8.16 -19.90 52.48
N PRO A 400 7.51 -20.34 53.57
CA PRO A 400 7.09 -19.41 54.62
C PRO A 400 8.29 -18.93 55.43
N PHE A 401 8.40 -17.61 55.61
CA PHE A 401 9.32 -16.97 56.54
C PHE A 401 8.97 -17.39 57.97
N LYS A 402 9.91 -18.08 58.68
CA LYS A 402 9.86 -18.24 60.10
C LYS A 402 10.31 -16.93 60.76
N GLU A 403 9.46 -16.44 61.68
CA GLU A 403 9.84 -15.43 62.66
C GLU A 403 10.96 -15.97 63.54
N ALA A 404 12.01 -15.15 63.72
CA ALA A 404 13.02 -15.34 64.74
C ALA A 404 12.91 -14.20 65.73
N ALA A 405 12.82 -14.60 67.01
CA ALA A 405 12.79 -13.79 68.20
C ALA A 405 14.09 -12.97 68.40
#